data_56b8079e8258448e11ab9b5b68c9f602
#
_entry.id   56b8079e8258448e11ab9b5b68c9f602
#
_cell.length_a   1.000
_cell.length_b   1.000
_cell.length_c   1.000
_cell.angle_alpha   90.00
_cell.angle_beta   90.00
_cell.angle_gamma   90.00
#
_symmetry.space_group_name_H-M   'P 1'
#
loop_
_entity.id
_entity.type
_entity.pdbx_description
1 polymer ?
#
loop_
_entity_poly.entity_id
_entity_poly.type
_entity_poly.pdbx_seq_one_letter_code
_entity_poly.pdbx_strand_id
1 'polypeptide(L)'
;MLIQVALPVPIDSVFDYRVVGDALPAIGCRVRVPFGARKLVGIVVAHIEHSQLTQNAIKPVLDILDELPIVDEALLKLAYWLSAYYCYPLGDVFSVMLPTLIRQGMTLDYRQLCWQQLRDATDEDFSASAKKQRQQFALCELVINSHGNSNRNDTKLVSEFALVDNGVEPAYLKKFEQKGLIAPVYQMPS
;
A
#
# COMPACT_ATOMS: atom_id res chain seq x y z
N MET A 1 19.13 -16.88 -6.04
CA MET A 1 19.63 -15.55 -5.63
C MET A 1 19.54 -15.46 -4.12
N LEU A 2 20.46 -14.70 -3.49
CA LEU A 2 20.50 -14.52 -2.04
C LEU A 2 20.16 -13.07 -1.68
N ILE A 3 19.47 -12.90 -0.54
CA ILE A 3 19.09 -11.61 0.01
C ILE A 3 19.44 -11.56 1.49
N GLN A 4 19.71 -10.35 1.97
CA GLN A 4 19.80 -10.06 3.40
C GLN A 4 18.51 -9.44 3.90
N VAL A 5 18.05 -9.93 5.04
CA VAL A 5 16.77 -9.54 5.64
C VAL A 5 17.00 -9.07 7.07
N ALA A 6 16.53 -7.87 7.39
CA ALA A 6 16.45 -7.38 8.75
C ALA A 6 15.17 -7.91 9.40
N LEU A 7 15.31 -8.67 10.49
CA LEU A 7 14.21 -9.30 11.22
C LEU A 7 13.96 -8.62 12.57
N PRO A 8 12.71 -8.56 13.05
CA PRO A 8 12.33 -7.99 14.34
C PRO A 8 12.73 -8.96 15.47
N VAL A 9 14.02 -9.08 15.69
CA VAL A 9 14.63 -9.91 16.73
C VAL A 9 15.75 -9.12 17.41
N PRO A 10 15.98 -9.31 18.73
CA PRO A 10 16.98 -8.56 19.49
C PRO A 10 18.41 -9.07 19.20
N ILE A 11 18.74 -9.18 17.93
CA ILE A 11 20.06 -9.64 17.44
C ILE A 11 20.54 -8.58 16.45
N ASP A 12 21.68 -7.99 16.75
CA ASP A 12 22.32 -6.99 15.88
C ASP A 12 22.98 -7.67 14.68
N SER A 13 22.14 -8.18 13.79
CA SER A 13 22.57 -8.84 12.55
C SER A 13 21.45 -8.83 11.53
N VAL A 14 21.83 -8.92 10.27
CA VAL A 14 20.93 -9.25 9.15
C VAL A 14 21.09 -10.73 8.81
N PHE A 15 20.07 -11.32 8.22
CA PHE A 15 20.00 -12.75 7.99
C PHE A 15 19.94 -13.08 6.53
N ASP A 16 20.72 -14.06 6.08
CA ASP A 16 20.79 -14.48 4.69
C ASP A 16 19.68 -15.48 4.38
N TYR A 17 18.94 -15.21 3.30
CA TYR A 17 17.89 -16.10 2.78
C TYR A 17 18.04 -16.32 1.29
N ARG A 18 17.56 -17.45 0.82
CA ARG A 18 17.53 -17.81 -0.59
C ARG A 18 16.14 -17.50 -1.18
N VAL A 19 16.12 -16.74 -2.27
CA VAL A 19 14.91 -16.55 -3.05
C VAL A 19 14.75 -17.73 -4.00
N VAL A 20 13.56 -18.32 -3.99
CA VAL A 20 13.17 -19.44 -4.88
C VAL A 20 12.24 -18.90 -5.94
N GLY A 21 12.50 -19.20 -7.21
CA GLY A 21 11.77 -18.67 -8.36
C GLY A 21 12.45 -17.45 -8.99
N ASP A 22 11.77 -16.85 -9.97
CA ASP A 22 12.32 -15.79 -10.83
C ASP A 22 12.12 -14.37 -10.27
N ALA A 23 11.21 -14.21 -9.30
CA ALA A 23 10.90 -12.91 -8.71
C ALA A 23 11.90 -12.58 -7.60
N LEU A 24 12.77 -11.60 -7.84
CA LEU A 24 13.67 -11.06 -6.84
C LEU A 24 13.00 -9.85 -6.15
N PRO A 25 12.75 -9.90 -4.82
CA PRO A 25 12.17 -8.77 -4.12
C PRO A 25 13.16 -7.60 -4.11
N ALA A 26 12.68 -6.39 -4.39
CA ALA A 26 13.50 -5.19 -4.31
C ALA A 26 13.91 -4.90 -2.86
N ILE A 27 15.02 -4.15 -2.69
CA ILE A 27 15.42 -3.63 -1.37
C ILE A 27 14.31 -2.73 -0.85
N GLY A 28 13.93 -2.90 0.43
CA GLY A 28 12.80 -2.20 1.04
C GLY A 28 11.48 -2.96 0.99
N CYS A 29 11.38 -4.07 0.25
CA CYS A 29 10.22 -4.95 0.27
C CYS A 29 10.19 -5.82 1.53
N ARG A 30 8.97 -6.18 1.96
CA ARG A 30 8.76 -7.16 3.02
C ARG A 30 8.79 -8.57 2.45
N VAL A 31 9.41 -9.44 3.21
CA VAL A 31 9.40 -10.88 2.94
C VAL A 31 9.01 -11.64 4.18
N ARG A 32 8.31 -12.77 4.00
CA ARG A 32 8.05 -13.72 5.08
C ARG A 32 9.07 -14.82 5.03
N VAL A 33 9.74 -15.04 6.14
CA VAL A 33 10.85 -15.99 6.26
C VAL A 33 10.71 -16.90 7.47
N PRO A 34 11.26 -18.12 7.42
CA PRO A 34 11.32 -19.01 8.58
C PRO A 34 12.45 -18.58 9.51
N PHE A 35 12.17 -18.41 10.80
CA PHE A 35 13.17 -18.12 11.83
C PHE A 35 12.95 -19.01 13.07
N GLY A 36 13.83 -19.98 13.30
CA GLY A 36 13.60 -21.04 14.27
C GLY A 36 12.32 -21.81 13.94
N ALA A 37 11.41 -21.89 14.91
CA ALA A 37 10.08 -22.50 14.76
C ALA A 37 9.01 -21.49 14.31
N ARG A 38 9.37 -20.22 14.12
CA ARG A 38 8.43 -19.12 13.77
C ARG A 38 8.57 -18.73 12.31
N LYS A 39 7.53 -18.06 11.81
CA LYS A 39 7.57 -17.32 10.55
C LYS A 39 7.56 -15.84 10.91
N LEU A 40 8.53 -15.09 10.44
CA LEU A 40 8.67 -13.66 10.70
C LEU A 40 8.55 -12.88 9.38
N VAL A 41 8.10 -11.63 9.48
CA VAL A 41 8.15 -10.66 8.40
C VAL A 41 9.35 -9.77 8.64
N GLY A 42 10.20 -9.64 7.63
CA GLY A 42 11.38 -8.77 7.65
C GLY A 42 11.46 -7.91 6.41
N ILE A 43 12.40 -6.98 6.43
CA ILE A 43 12.67 -6.06 5.31
C ILE A 43 13.93 -6.51 4.58
N VAL A 44 13.86 -6.60 3.26
CA VAL A 44 15.03 -6.83 2.40
C VAL A 44 15.92 -5.61 2.45
N VAL A 45 17.17 -5.79 2.85
CA VAL A 45 18.14 -4.69 3.01
C VAL A 45 19.30 -4.75 2.04
N ALA A 46 19.59 -5.93 1.48
CA ALA A 46 20.62 -6.08 0.46
C ALA A 46 20.36 -7.32 -0.41
N HIS A 47 20.91 -7.29 -1.63
CA HIS A 47 21.13 -8.45 -2.48
C HIS A 47 22.58 -8.87 -2.35
N ILE A 48 22.84 -10.17 -2.22
CA ILE A 48 24.20 -10.70 -2.08
C ILE A 48 24.44 -11.85 -3.06
N GLU A 49 25.65 -11.97 -3.54
CA GLU A 49 26.05 -13.08 -4.42
C GLU A 49 26.50 -14.29 -3.62
N HIS A 50 27.18 -14.04 -2.50
CA HIS A 50 27.76 -15.06 -1.64
C HIS A 50 27.37 -14.83 -0.18
N SER A 51 27.18 -15.92 0.54
CA SER A 51 26.98 -15.92 2.00
C SER A 51 28.16 -16.65 2.66
N GLN A 52 28.48 -16.24 3.88
CA GLN A 52 29.43 -16.97 4.71
C GLN A 52 28.86 -18.28 5.28
N LEU A 53 27.53 -18.46 5.17
CA LEU A 53 26.84 -19.65 5.65
C LEU A 53 26.93 -20.78 4.61
N THR A 54 26.92 -22.01 5.07
CA THR A 54 26.80 -23.18 4.20
C THR A 54 25.45 -23.18 3.49
N GLN A 55 25.39 -23.64 2.26
CA GLN A 55 24.15 -23.65 1.46
C GLN A 55 22.96 -24.31 2.16
N ASN A 56 23.22 -25.35 2.99
CA ASN A 56 22.19 -26.05 3.75
C ASN A 56 21.65 -25.26 4.95
N ALA A 57 22.40 -24.26 5.42
CA ALA A 57 21.97 -23.38 6.51
C ALA A 57 21.08 -22.23 6.03
N ILE A 58 21.18 -21.85 4.74
CA ILE A 58 20.40 -20.77 4.15
C ILE A 58 18.99 -21.27 3.84
N LYS A 59 18.01 -20.77 4.58
CA LYS A 59 16.60 -21.11 4.40
C LYS A 59 16.00 -20.36 3.23
N PRO A 60 14.96 -20.93 2.58
CA PRO A 60 14.23 -20.22 1.53
C PRO A 60 13.30 -19.15 2.11
N VAL A 61 13.09 -18.07 1.34
CA VAL A 61 11.99 -17.13 1.55
C VAL A 61 10.67 -17.89 1.33
N LEU A 62 9.70 -17.64 2.21
CA LEU A 62 8.37 -18.27 2.12
C LEU A 62 7.46 -17.50 1.18
N ASP A 63 7.38 -16.17 1.37
CA ASP A 63 6.53 -15.27 0.59
C ASP A 63 7.24 -13.93 0.38
N ILE A 64 7.06 -13.35 -0.81
CA ILE A 64 7.34 -11.94 -1.10
C ILE A 64 6.02 -11.19 -0.92
N LEU A 65 5.95 -10.22 -0.02
CA LEU A 65 4.71 -9.58 0.38
C LEU A 65 4.39 -8.31 -0.43
N ASP A 66 5.40 -7.72 -1.06
CA ASP A 66 5.27 -6.45 -1.77
C ASP A 66 5.84 -6.56 -3.18
N GLU A 67 5.13 -5.95 -4.15
CA GLU A 67 5.63 -5.76 -5.51
C GLU A 67 6.56 -4.55 -5.61
N LEU A 68 6.33 -3.52 -4.78
CA LEU A 68 7.13 -2.30 -4.69
C LEU A 68 7.67 -2.11 -3.27
N PRO A 69 8.85 -1.49 -3.11
CA PRO A 69 9.42 -1.21 -1.80
C PRO A 69 8.47 -0.36 -0.94
N ILE A 70 8.20 -0.79 0.29
CA ILE A 70 7.48 0.00 1.28
C ILE A 70 8.42 0.91 2.09
N VAL A 71 9.71 0.55 2.12
CA VAL A 71 10.79 1.35 2.70
C VAL A 71 11.63 1.85 1.54
N ASP A 72 11.49 3.13 1.23
CA ASP A 72 12.27 3.78 0.20
C ASP A 72 13.74 4.01 0.65
N GLU A 73 14.56 4.53 -0.24
CA GLU A 73 15.98 4.76 0.02
C GLU A 73 16.21 5.75 1.18
N ALA A 74 15.36 6.76 1.33
CA ALA A 74 15.47 7.77 2.40
C ALA A 74 15.16 7.16 3.76
N LEU A 75 14.08 6.38 3.85
CA LEU A 75 13.71 5.65 5.07
C LEU A 75 14.73 4.57 5.41
N LEU A 76 15.30 3.90 4.40
CA LEU A 76 16.35 2.91 4.61
C LEU A 76 17.61 3.56 5.23
N LYS A 77 18.06 4.69 4.67
CA LYS A 77 19.19 5.47 5.22
C LYS A 77 18.91 5.92 6.65
N LEU A 78 17.70 6.40 6.92
CA LEU A 78 17.28 6.79 8.26
C LEU A 78 17.33 5.59 9.24
N ALA A 79 16.85 4.43 8.82
CA ALA A 79 16.87 3.21 9.64
C ALA A 79 18.29 2.79 10.00
N TYR A 80 19.20 2.80 9.04
CA TYR A 80 20.62 2.52 9.30
C TYR A 80 21.25 3.55 10.24
N TRP A 81 20.96 4.83 10.05
CA TRP A 81 21.45 5.88 10.94
C TRP A 81 20.94 5.70 12.37
N LEU A 82 19.63 5.42 12.55
CA LEU A 82 19.03 5.17 13.86
C LEU A 82 19.65 3.95 14.53
N SER A 83 19.84 2.85 13.78
CA SER A 83 20.46 1.63 14.27
C SER A 83 21.89 1.89 14.78
N ALA A 84 22.69 2.61 13.99
CA ALA A 84 24.07 2.94 14.35
C ALA A 84 24.15 3.92 15.53
N TYR A 85 23.28 4.96 15.53
CA TYR A 85 23.31 6.00 16.56
C TYR A 85 22.86 5.51 17.93
N TYR A 86 21.81 4.68 17.97
CA TYR A 86 21.27 4.16 19.23
C TYR A 86 21.80 2.75 19.58
N CYS A 87 22.69 2.19 18.77
CA CYS A 87 23.17 0.79 18.94
C CYS A 87 21.99 -0.19 19.06
N TYR A 88 20.99 -0.04 18.20
CA TYR A 88 19.78 -0.83 18.25
C TYR A 88 19.64 -1.72 17.01
N PRO A 89 19.23 -3.01 17.15
CA PRO A 89 19.13 -3.92 16.00
C PRO A 89 18.29 -3.34 14.86
N LEU A 90 18.79 -3.41 13.63
CA LEU A 90 18.12 -2.83 12.46
C LEU A 90 16.70 -3.34 12.28
N GLY A 91 16.44 -4.61 12.53
CA GLY A 91 15.09 -5.19 12.43
C GLY A 91 14.11 -4.62 13.46
N ASP A 92 14.58 -4.30 14.65
CA ASP A 92 13.77 -3.66 15.68
C ASP A 92 13.52 -2.19 15.34
N VAL A 93 14.48 -1.50 14.71
CA VAL A 93 14.26 -0.13 14.17
C VAL A 93 13.11 -0.14 13.17
N PHE A 94 13.08 -1.06 12.20
CA PHE A 94 11.95 -1.19 11.28
C PHE A 94 10.64 -1.50 11.99
N SER A 95 10.68 -2.28 13.09
CA SER A 95 9.50 -2.57 13.89
C SER A 95 8.89 -1.33 14.56
N VAL A 96 9.70 -0.32 14.87
CA VAL A 96 9.22 0.96 15.42
C VAL A 96 8.77 1.90 14.30
N MET A 97 9.48 1.92 13.17
CA MET A 97 9.17 2.79 12.03
C MET A 97 7.87 2.39 11.30
N LEU A 98 7.55 1.09 11.24
CA LEU A 98 6.42 0.59 10.46
C LEU A 98 5.18 0.38 11.34
N PRO A 99 3.97 0.75 10.84
CA PRO A 99 2.71 0.45 11.50
C PRO A 99 2.54 -1.05 11.78
N THR A 100 1.87 -1.38 12.89
CA THR A 100 1.74 -2.78 13.36
C THR A 100 1.17 -3.73 12.32
N LEU A 101 0.12 -3.34 11.62
CA LEU A 101 -0.51 -4.19 10.61
C LEU A 101 0.43 -4.49 9.44
N ILE A 102 1.21 -3.50 9.02
CA ILE A 102 2.19 -3.63 7.94
C ILE A 102 3.30 -4.61 8.32
N ARG A 103 3.88 -4.47 9.50
CA ARG A 103 4.92 -5.39 9.98
C ARG A 103 4.41 -6.80 10.30
N GLN A 104 3.09 -7.00 10.46
CA GLN A 104 2.47 -8.31 10.57
C GLN A 104 2.22 -8.98 9.21
N GLY A 105 2.51 -8.29 8.11
CA GLY A 105 2.37 -8.83 6.76
C GLY A 105 1.00 -8.61 6.14
N MET A 106 0.22 -7.61 6.62
CA MET A 106 -0.97 -7.18 5.91
C MET A 106 -0.58 -6.71 4.51
N THR A 107 -1.33 -7.14 3.52
CA THR A 107 -1.15 -6.67 2.13
C THR A 107 -1.45 -5.18 2.07
N LEU A 108 -0.54 -4.41 1.49
CA LEU A 108 -0.79 -3.00 1.19
C LEU A 108 -1.58 -2.94 -0.11
N ASP A 109 -2.79 -2.45 -0.02
CA ASP A 109 -3.54 -2.06 -1.20
C ASP A 109 -3.21 -0.59 -1.49
N TYR A 110 -2.27 -0.37 -2.40
CA TYR A 110 -1.90 0.98 -2.85
C TYR A 110 -2.95 1.59 -3.77
N ARG A 111 -3.95 0.80 -4.18
CA ARG A 111 -4.99 1.30 -5.05
C ARG A 111 -5.81 2.36 -4.32
N GLN A 112 -5.86 3.52 -4.91
CA GLN A 112 -6.69 4.61 -4.44
C GLN A 112 -8.13 4.37 -4.87
N LEU A 113 -9.08 4.50 -3.95
CA LEU A 113 -10.49 4.49 -4.28
C LEU A 113 -10.83 5.79 -5.02
N CYS A 114 -11.19 5.64 -6.27
CA CYS A 114 -11.66 6.71 -7.14
C CYS A 114 -13.13 6.48 -7.47
N TRP A 115 -13.80 7.54 -7.85
CA TRP A 115 -15.18 7.52 -8.28
C TRP A 115 -15.29 8.03 -9.70
N GLN A 116 -16.12 7.38 -10.51
CA GLN A 116 -16.47 7.82 -11.86
C GLN A 116 -17.97 8.05 -11.96
N GLN A 117 -18.37 9.04 -12.73
CA GLN A 117 -19.77 9.22 -13.09
C GLN A 117 -20.15 8.19 -14.16
N LEU A 118 -21.27 7.53 -13.98
CA LEU A 118 -21.81 6.55 -14.94
C LEU A 118 -22.84 7.18 -15.88
N ARG A 119 -23.67 8.06 -15.35
CA ARG A 119 -24.70 8.78 -16.07
C ARG A 119 -25.11 10.07 -15.35
N ASP A 120 -25.80 10.93 -16.05
CA ASP A 120 -26.39 12.12 -15.46
C ASP A 120 -27.61 11.72 -14.58
N ALA A 121 -27.88 12.54 -13.58
CA ALA A 121 -29.04 12.34 -12.73
C ALA A 121 -30.30 12.87 -13.42
N THR A 122 -31.39 12.14 -13.28
CA THR A 122 -32.72 12.54 -13.71
C THR A 122 -33.57 12.98 -12.54
N ASP A 123 -34.72 13.65 -12.82
CA ASP A 123 -35.64 14.05 -11.74
C ASP A 123 -36.23 12.87 -10.97
N GLU A 124 -36.26 11.67 -11.56
CA GLU A 124 -36.73 10.44 -10.94
C GLU A 124 -35.75 9.88 -9.91
N ASP A 125 -34.46 10.21 -10.02
CA ASP A 125 -33.41 9.75 -9.10
C ASP A 125 -33.54 10.36 -7.70
N PHE A 126 -34.22 11.51 -7.59
CA PHE A 126 -34.36 12.21 -6.33
C PHE A 126 -35.82 12.54 -6.05
N SER A 127 -36.31 12.19 -4.85
CA SER A 127 -37.63 12.64 -4.40
C SER A 127 -37.69 14.18 -4.32
N ALA A 128 -38.88 14.77 -4.45
CA ALA A 128 -39.08 16.21 -4.38
C ALA A 128 -38.53 16.86 -3.10
N SER A 129 -38.53 16.11 -1.99
CA SER A 129 -37.99 16.52 -0.69
C SER A 129 -36.46 16.36 -0.53
N ALA A 130 -35.78 15.73 -1.48
CA ALA A 130 -34.38 15.35 -1.36
C ALA A 130 -33.42 16.49 -1.81
N LYS A 131 -33.72 17.75 -1.44
CA LYS A 131 -32.90 18.93 -1.82
C LYS A 131 -31.42 18.77 -1.51
N LYS A 132 -31.06 18.25 -0.32
CA LYS A 132 -29.68 18.04 0.09
C LYS A 132 -28.97 16.96 -0.76
N GLN A 133 -29.66 15.90 -1.18
CA GLN A 133 -29.10 14.88 -2.06
C GLN A 133 -28.78 15.46 -3.45
N ARG A 134 -29.68 16.26 -4.02
CA ARG A 134 -29.45 16.93 -5.31
C ARG A 134 -28.24 17.87 -5.24
N GLN A 135 -28.12 18.66 -4.16
CA GLN A 135 -26.97 19.55 -3.95
C GLN A 135 -25.66 18.77 -3.85
N GLN A 136 -25.64 17.67 -3.10
CA GLN A 136 -24.46 16.83 -2.94
C GLN A 136 -24.08 16.12 -4.25
N PHE A 137 -25.06 15.70 -5.06
CA PHE A 137 -24.78 15.12 -6.38
C PHE A 137 -24.23 16.15 -7.35
N ALA A 138 -24.83 17.33 -7.43
CA ALA A 138 -24.32 18.43 -8.27
C ALA A 138 -22.89 18.83 -7.89
N LEU A 139 -22.56 18.82 -6.59
CA LEU A 139 -21.21 19.07 -6.12
C LEU A 139 -20.27 17.93 -6.53
N CYS A 140 -20.69 16.68 -6.40
CA CYS A 140 -19.91 15.52 -6.82
C CYS A 140 -19.61 15.57 -8.32
N GLU A 141 -20.60 15.86 -9.15
CA GLU A 141 -20.48 16.01 -10.60
C GLU A 141 -19.53 17.17 -10.99
N LEU A 142 -19.63 18.30 -10.31
CA LEU A 142 -18.74 19.44 -10.53
C LEU A 142 -17.28 19.08 -10.20
N VAL A 143 -17.04 18.39 -9.10
CA VAL A 143 -15.68 17.96 -8.70
C VAL A 143 -15.12 16.93 -9.67
N ILE A 144 -15.92 15.96 -10.11
CA ILE A 144 -15.50 14.97 -11.12
C ILE A 144 -15.14 15.68 -12.44
N ASN A 145 -15.92 16.67 -12.85
CA ASN A 145 -15.67 17.38 -14.08
C ASN A 145 -14.46 18.33 -14.03
N SER A 146 -14.18 18.92 -12.87
CA SER A 146 -13.10 19.90 -12.68
C SER A 146 -11.75 19.27 -12.31
N HIS A 147 -11.74 18.22 -11.51
CA HIS A 147 -10.53 17.61 -10.94
C HIS A 147 -10.29 16.19 -11.43
N GLY A 148 -11.20 15.62 -12.24
CA GLY A 148 -11.09 14.27 -12.74
C GLY A 148 -9.91 14.10 -13.69
N ASN A 149 -9.02 13.14 -13.43
CA ASN A 149 -8.01 12.70 -14.38
C ASN A 149 -8.66 11.79 -15.43
N SER A 150 -8.46 12.11 -16.70
CA SER A 150 -8.93 11.26 -17.79
C SER A 150 -8.14 9.96 -17.84
N ASN A 151 -8.84 8.84 -17.82
CA ASN A 151 -8.26 7.52 -18.04
C ASN A 151 -8.17 7.23 -19.56
N ARG A 152 -7.53 6.12 -19.95
CA ARG A 152 -7.38 5.66 -21.35
C ARG A 152 -8.71 5.57 -22.15
N ASN A 153 -9.85 5.55 -21.46
CA ASN A 153 -11.20 5.49 -22.03
C ASN A 153 -11.97 6.83 -21.95
N ASP A 154 -11.26 7.94 -21.77
CA ASP A 154 -11.87 9.30 -21.63
C ASP A 154 -12.81 9.45 -20.42
N THR A 155 -12.80 8.50 -19.49
CA THR A 155 -13.63 8.55 -18.28
C THR A 155 -12.88 9.30 -17.20
N LYS A 156 -13.52 10.33 -16.63
CA LYS A 156 -12.94 11.11 -15.55
C LYS A 156 -13.04 10.36 -14.22
N LEU A 157 -11.90 10.20 -13.56
CA LEU A 157 -11.78 9.56 -12.26
C LEU A 157 -11.32 10.56 -11.21
N VAL A 158 -12.01 10.61 -10.09
CA VAL A 158 -11.68 11.47 -8.95
C VAL A 158 -11.53 10.64 -7.70
N SER A 159 -10.48 10.89 -6.92
CA SER A 159 -10.28 10.20 -5.64
C SER A 159 -11.37 10.55 -4.64
N GLU A 160 -11.73 9.59 -3.77
CA GLU A 160 -12.67 9.84 -2.68
C GLU A 160 -12.20 10.99 -1.78
N PHE A 161 -10.88 11.07 -1.54
CA PHE A 161 -10.28 12.16 -0.78
C PHE A 161 -10.60 13.53 -1.40
N ALA A 162 -10.43 13.69 -2.72
CA ALA A 162 -10.72 14.95 -3.41
C ALA A 162 -12.21 15.32 -3.36
N LEU A 163 -13.11 14.33 -3.44
CA LEU A 163 -14.55 14.56 -3.28
C LEU A 163 -14.88 15.08 -1.87
N VAL A 164 -14.33 14.44 -0.87
CA VAL A 164 -14.58 14.81 0.54
C VAL A 164 -13.97 16.17 0.89
N ASP A 165 -12.76 16.44 0.43
CA ASP A 165 -12.07 17.72 0.62
C ASP A 165 -12.85 18.90 -0.02
N ASN A 166 -13.55 18.65 -1.11
CA ASN A 166 -14.45 19.61 -1.76
C ASN A 166 -15.89 19.62 -1.19
N GLY A 167 -16.12 18.95 -0.06
CA GLY A 167 -17.37 19.02 0.69
C GLY A 167 -18.43 17.99 0.34
N VAL A 168 -18.12 16.96 -0.44
CA VAL A 168 -19.02 15.82 -0.66
C VAL A 168 -19.01 14.91 0.57
N GLU A 169 -20.18 14.71 1.17
CA GLU A 169 -20.30 13.84 2.34
C GLU A 169 -20.21 12.34 1.92
N PRO A 170 -19.31 11.52 2.51
CA PRO A 170 -19.12 10.11 2.11
C PRO A 170 -20.38 9.25 2.14
N ALA A 171 -21.32 9.58 3.05
CA ALA A 171 -22.60 8.89 3.14
C ALA A 171 -23.45 9.00 1.87
N TYR A 172 -23.27 10.05 1.07
CA TYR A 172 -23.98 10.22 -0.20
C TYR A 172 -23.34 9.44 -1.33
N LEU A 173 -22.03 9.22 -1.34
CA LEU A 173 -21.35 8.43 -2.37
C LEU A 173 -21.95 7.02 -2.46
N LYS A 174 -22.15 6.35 -1.32
CA LYS A 174 -22.83 5.03 -1.28
C LYS A 174 -24.26 5.08 -1.80
N LYS A 175 -24.99 6.17 -1.52
CA LYS A 175 -26.37 6.33 -2.04
C LYS A 175 -26.40 6.54 -3.55
N PHE A 176 -25.44 7.29 -4.09
CA PHE A 176 -25.32 7.53 -5.52
C PHE A 176 -24.86 6.27 -6.27
N GLU A 177 -23.98 5.48 -5.67
CA GLU A 177 -23.58 4.16 -6.17
C GLU A 177 -24.80 3.22 -6.25
N GLN A 178 -25.62 3.14 -5.18
CA GLN A 178 -26.83 2.32 -5.16
C GLN A 178 -27.86 2.72 -6.23
N LYS A 179 -27.84 3.98 -6.64
CA LYS A 179 -28.70 4.52 -7.72
C LYS A 179 -28.08 4.37 -9.11
N GLY A 180 -26.87 3.82 -9.21
CA GLY A 180 -26.14 3.69 -10.47
C GLY A 180 -25.75 5.02 -11.12
N LEU A 181 -25.56 6.06 -10.32
CA LEU A 181 -25.12 7.38 -10.80
C LEU A 181 -23.61 7.47 -10.87
N ILE A 182 -22.92 6.87 -9.91
CA ILE A 182 -21.46 6.79 -9.83
C ILE A 182 -21.04 5.34 -9.54
N ALA A 183 -19.79 5.01 -9.85
CA ALA A 183 -19.20 3.73 -9.50
C ALA A 183 -17.81 3.89 -8.87
N PRO A 184 -17.46 3.05 -7.90
CA PRO A 184 -16.11 3.00 -7.36
C PRO A 184 -15.17 2.31 -8.34
N VAL A 185 -13.96 2.87 -8.48
CA VAL A 185 -12.87 2.30 -9.28
C VAL A 185 -11.59 2.36 -8.47
N TYR A 186 -10.91 1.24 -8.35
CA TYR A 186 -9.60 1.19 -7.70
C TYR A 186 -8.50 1.42 -8.72
N GLN A 187 -7.75 2.50 -8.56
CA GLN A 187 -6.66 2.88 -9.44
C GLN A 187 -5.34 2.99 -8.67
N MET A 188 -4.24 2.57 -9.31
CA MET A 188 -2.89 2.85 -8.77
C MET A 188 -2.65 4.36 -8.79
N PRO A 189 -2.09 4.94 -7.71
CA PRO A 189 -1.69 6.34 -7.72
C PRO A 189 -0.68 6.59 -8.84
N SER A 190 -0.89 7.67 -9.58
CA SER A 190 0.00 8.10 -10.68
C SER A 190 1.25 8.77 -10.15
#